data_8bdb1be5fb1242a1068bb6de4f2ba590
#
_entry.id   8bdb1be5fb1242a1068bb6de4f2ba590
#
_cell.length_a   1.000
_cell.length_b   1.000
_cell.length_c   1.000
_cell.angle_alpha   90.00
_cell.angle_beta   90.00
_cell.angle_gamma   90.00
#
_symmetry.space_group_name_H-M   'P 1'
#
loop_
_entity.id
_entity.type
_entity.pdbx_description
1 polymer ?
#
loop_
_entity_poly.entity_id
_entity_poly.type
_entity_poly.pdbx_seq_one_letter_code
_entity_poly.pdbx_strand_id
1 'polypeptide(L)'
;HRDHVDVAVRRAVMTGINQLNQAYREQAMEDLETDLVEVTAHLGARNIDGPNGWENHAAWQGKVYRWAEKSTDPFAQSEYADFADTCGYGSVTGIGGANCRHSFWPFIDGIMERTYTDEELEAMKPENRPKIEFEGVEYDDYQATQKQREIERTYRRLTRRETAYSAAGQTDAAQSAIIRRKRLMEKYEAFSKAAGLRTQYERMRVTYR
;
A
#
# COMPACT_ATOMS: atom_id res chain seq x y z
N HIS A 1 5.46 -13.20 -16.29
CA HIS A 1 4.14 -12.88 -15.76
C HIS A 1 3.36 -12.11 -16.83
N ARG A 2 2.18 -12.58 -17.22
CA ARG A 2 1.32 -11.85 -18.16
C ARG A 2 0.18 -11.23 -17.37
N ASP A 3 0.15 -9.91 -17.31
CA ASP A 3 -0.97 -9.18 -16.73
C ASP A 3 -2.07 -8.95 -17.77
N HIS A 4 -3.31 -8.86 -17.31
CA HIS A 4 -4.39 -8.35 -18.16
C HIS A 4 -4.16 -6.85 -18.43
N VAL A 5 -4.56 -6.38 -19.61
CA VAL A 5 -4.33 -5.01 -20.07
C VAL A 5 -4.88 -3.97 -19.07
N ASP A 6 -6.08 -4.19 -18.53
CA ASP A 6 -6.70 -3.33 -17.53
C ASP A 6 -5.86 -3.20 -16.25
N VAL A 7 -5.18 -4.27 -15.83
CA VAL A 7 -4.28 -4.29 -14.67
C VAL A 7 -2.98 -3.55 -14.98
N ALA A 8 -2.41 -3.79 -16.16
CA ALA A 8 -1.18 -3.14 -16.60
C ALA A 8 -1.35 -1.62 -16.74
N VAL A 9 -2.43 -1.17 -17.39
CA VAL A 9 -2.75 0.26 -17.54
C VAL A 9 -2.96 0.93 -16.18
N ARG A 10 -3.76 0.32 -15.30
CA ARG A 10 -3.98 0.87 -13.96
C ARG A 10 -2.66 0.99 -13.17
N ARG A 11 -1.79 -0.01 -13.25
CA ARG A 11 -0.48 0.03 -12.61
C ARG A 11 0.37 1.18 -13.16
N ALA A 12 0.45 1.33 -14.47
CA ALA A 12 1.22 2.40 -15.10
C ALA A 12 0.73 3.80 -14.69
N VAL A 13 -0.59 4.02 -14.71
CA VAL A 13 -1.21 5.29 -14.29
C VAL A 13 -0.90 5.59 -12.83
N MET A 14 -1.10 4.63 -11.92
CA MET A 14 -0.84 4.83 -10.49
C MET A 14 0.64 5.08 -10.20
N THR A 15 1.53 4.39 -10.91
CA THR A 15 2.98 4.62 -10.80
C THR A 15 3.34 6.03 -11.27
N GLY A 16 2.83 6.47 -12.42
CA GLY A 16 3.08 7.82 -12.93
C GLY A 16 2.57 8.92 -11.99
N ILE A 17 1.38 8.75 -11.38
CA ILE A 17 0.86 9.68 -10.38
C ILE A 17 1.76 9.73 -9.14
N ASN A 18 2.23 8.58 -8.67
CA ASN A 18 3.13 8.54 -7.52
C ASN A 18 4.46 9.23 -7.81
N GLN A 19 5.06 8.97 -8.99
CA GLN A 19 6.30 9.63 -9.42
C GLN A 19 6.14 11.15 -9.53
N LEU A 20 5.03 11.62 -10.10
CA LEU A 20 4.72 13.05 -10.16
C LEU A 20 4.62 13.67 -8.76
N ASN A 21 3.90 13.02 -7.87
CA ASN A 21 3.78 13.47 -6.47
C ASN A 21 5.14 13.50 -5.75
N GLN A 22 6.02 12.55 -6.03
CA GLN A 22 7.39 12.54 -5.48
C GLN A 22 8.19 13.74 -6.01
N ALA A 23 8.16 13.99 -7.30
CA ALA A 23 8.86 15.14 -7.90
C ALA A 23 8.40 16.49 -7.29
N TYR A 24 7.09 16.65 -7.02
CA TYR A 24 6.60 17.85 -6.33
C TYR A 24 7.15 17.98 -4.90
N ARG A 25 7.31 16.88 -4.18
CA ARG A 25 7.87 16.90 -2.81
C ARG A 25 9.35 17.19 -2.81
N GLU A 26 10.08 16.64 -3.77
CA GLU A 26 11.50 16.96 -3.98
C GLU A 26 11.68 18.46 -4.25
N GLN A 27 10.87 19.04 -5.14
CA GLN A 27 10.90 20.47 -5.40
C GLN A 27 10.57 21.28 -4.15
N ALA A 28 9.58 20.88 -3.37
CA ALA A 28 9.24 21.56 -2.13
C ALA A 28 10.37 21.51 -1.08
N MET A 29 11.17 20.45 -1.04
CA MET A 29 12.36 20.38 -0.20
C MET A 29 13.42 21.41 -0.65
N GLU A 30 13.63 21.52 -1.96
CA GLU A 30 14.56 22.51 -2.55
C GLU A 30 14.10 23.94 -2.24
N ASP A 31 12.80 24.23 -2.42
CA ASP A 31 12.22 25.55 -2.15
C ASP A 31 12.27 25.94 -0.65
N LEU A 32 12.22 24.95 0.23
CA LEU A 32 12.29 25.13 1.69
C LEU A 32 13.72 25.01 2.25
N GLU A 33 14.68 24.74 1.38
CA GLU A 33 16.10 24.58 1.75
C GLU A 33 16.31 23.55 2.89
N THR A 34 15.57 22.44 2.87
CA THR A 34 15.67 21.38 3.88
C THR A 34 16.06 20.04 3.26
N ASP A 35 16.88 19.29 3.98
CA ASP A 35 17.23 17.89 3.65
C ASP A 35 16.51 16.89 4.56
N LEU A 36 15.58 17.36 5.41
CA LEU A 36 14.78 16.51 6.28
C LEU A 36 13.39 16.24 5.68
N VAL A 37 12.94 15.01 5.85
CA VAL A 37 11.61 14.56 5.45
C VAL A 37 10.90 13.84 6.59
N GLU A 38 9.62 14.11 6.78
CA GLU A 38 8.75 13.27 7.60
C GLU A 38 7.96 12.30 6.73
N VAL A 39 8.04 11.02 7.07
CA VAL A 39 7.33 9.95 6.35
C VAL A 39 5.94 9.76 6.95
N THR A 40 4.92 9.58 6.11
CA THR A 40 3.56 9.30 6.57
C THR A 40 3.44 7.93 7.22
N ALA A 41 2.50 7.78 8.19
CA ALA A 41 2.15 6.50 8.80
C ALA A 41 0.69 6.12 8.51
N HIS A 42 0.42 4.83 8.49
CA HIS A 42 -0.95 4.31 8.40
C HIS A 42 -1.04 2.88 8.93
N LEU A 43 -2.20 2.53 9.45
CA LEU A 43 -2.51 1.14 9.84
C LEU A 43 -2.45 0.20 8.64
N GLY A 44 -1.98 -1.02 8.86
CA GLY A 44 -1.83 -2.03 7.81
C GLY A 44 -0.68 -1.71 6.83
N ALA A 45 0.34 -0.97 7.28
CA ALA A 45 1.63 -0.91 6.60
C ALA A 45 2.22 -2.32 6.45
N ARG A 46 3.01 -2.54 5.38
CA ARG A 46 3.70 -3.82 5.20
C ARG A 46 4.61 -4.08 6.42
N ASN A 47 4.43 -5.23 7.05
CA ASN A 47 5.14 -5.64 8.25
C ASN A 47 5.92 -6.96 8.05
N ILE A 48 6.41 -7.17 6.84
CA ILE A 48 7.18 -8.37 6.48
C ILE A 48 8.62 -7.94 6.28
N ASP A 49 9.52 -8.55 7.04
CA ASP A 49 10.95 -8.34 6.91
C ASP A 49 11.47 -8.87 5.57
N GLY A 50 12.46 -8.20 5.04
CA GLY A 50 13.13 -8.56 3.80
C GLY A 50 14.64 -8.37 3.90
N PRO A 51 15.39 -8.75 2.88
CA PRO A 51 16.85 -8.80 2.93
C PRO A 51 17.51 -7.42 3.11
N ASN A 52 16.82 -6.35 2.77
CA ASN A 52 17.39 -5.00 2.83
C ASN A 52 16.88 -4.17 4.03
N GLY A 53 15.88 -4.68 4.75
CA GLY A 53 15.28 -4.00 5.90
C GLY A 53 14.15 -3.02 5.55
N TRP A 54 14.24 -2.26 4.46
CA TRP A 54 13.22 -1.30 4.05
C TRP A 54 11.90 -1.93 3.58
N GLU A 55 11.86 -3.24 3.36
CA GLU A 55 10.65 -3.97 3.00
C GLU A 55 9.60 -3.95 4.12
N ASN A 56 10.03 -3.83 5.37
CA ASN A 56 9.15 -3.69 6.52
C ASN A 56 8.78 -2.21 6.74
N HIS A 57 7.71 -1.78 6.08
CA HIS A 57 7.26 -0.39 6.13
C HIS A 57 6.75 0.03 7.53
N ALA A 58 6.27 -0.93 8.33
CA ALA A 58 5.83 -0.65 9.68
C ALA A 58 6.98 -0.23 10.61
N ALA A 59 8.21 -0.62 10.28
CA ALA A 59 9.40 -0.30 11.08
C ALA A 59 9.85 1.16 10.97
N TRP A 60 9.67 1.76 9.79
CA TRP A 60 10.21 3.08 9.49
C TRP A 60 9.14 4.18 9.27
N GLN A 61 7.86 3.86 9.16
CA GLN A 61 6.81 4.86 8.94
C GLN A 61 6.71 5.90 10.06
N GLY A 62 6.24 7.10 9.73
CA GLY A 62 5.88 8.16 10.68
C GLY A 62 7.07 8.87 11.34
N LYS A 63 8.29 8.61 10.88
CA LYS A 63 9.50 9.21 11.47
C LYS A 63 10.09 10.27 10.54
N VAL A 64 10.97 11.09 11.11
CA VAL A 64 11.78 12.05 10.38
C VAL A 64 13.10 11.40 9.97
N TYR A 65 13.52 11.66 8.74
CA TYR A 65 14.75 11.16 8.14
C TYR A 65 15.51 12.30 7.45
N ARG A 66 16.80 12.12 7.30
CA ARG A 66 17.65 12.99 6.49
C ARG A 66 17.84 12.38 5.10
N TRP A 67 17.65 13.15 4.06
CA TRP A 67 17.97 12.75 2.70
C TRP A 67 19.34 13.29 2.30
N ALA A 68 20.40 12.52 2.57
CA ALA A 68 21.78 12.96 2.39
C ALA A 68 22.10 13.42 0.97
N GLU A 69 21.52 12.80 -0.07
CA GLU A 69 21.71 13.21 -1.47
C GLU A 69 21.14 14.60 -1.80
N LYS A 70 20.18 15.09 -1.02
CA LYS A 70 19.57 16.42 -1.18
C LYS A 70 20.21 17.47 -0.26
N SER A 71 21.14 17.08 0.61
CA SER A 71 21.82 17.96 1.53
C SER A 71 22.89 18.81 0.83
N THR A 72 23.04 20.03 1.26
CA THR A 72 24.18 20.90 0.89
C THR A 72 25.52 20.39 1.43
N ASP A 73 25.47 19.60 2.51
CA ASP A 73 26.61 18.86 3.07
C ASP A 73 26.24 17.39 3.30
N PRO A 74 26.41 16.54 2.27
CA PRO A 74 26.05 15.12 2.36
C PRO A 74 26.82 14.32 3.44
N PHE A 75 27.97 14.85 3.87
CA PHE A 75 28.84 14.22 4.86
C PHE A 75 28.65 14.74 6.28
N ALA A 76 27.80 15.76 6.46
CA ALA A 76 27.49 16.25 7.82
C ALA A 76 26.87 15.14 8.67
N GLN A 77 27.33 15.04 9.90
CA GLN A 77 26.69 14.13 10.87
C GLN A 77 25.28 14.63 11.20
N SER A 78 24.34 13.68 11.27
CA SER A 78 22.96 13.95 11.62
C SER A 78 22.47 12.92 12.64
N GLU A 79 21.61 13.33 13.53
CA GLU A 79 20.88 12.42 14.44
C GLU A 79 19.78 11.63 13.70
N TYR A 80 19.38 12.11 12.51
CA TYR A 80 18.38 11.46 11.68
C TYR A 80 19.05 10.43 10.76
N ALA A 81 18.46 9.22 10.71
CA ALA A 81 18.89 8.18 9.79
C ALA A 81 18.66 8.60 8.33
N ASP A 82 19.45 8.04 7.39
CA ASP A 82 19.30 8.36 5.98
C ASP A 82 17.96 7.83 5.42
N PHE A 83 17.27 8.69 4.69
CA PHE A 83 15.96 8.41 4.10
C PHE A 83 16.02 7.33 3.03
N ALA A 84 16.97 7.43 2.10
CA ALA A 84 17.06 6.51 0.98
C ALA A 84 17.45 5.11 1.46
N ASP A 85 18.43 5.03 2.36
CA ASP A 85 18.91 3.76 2.91
C ASP A 85 17.87 3.09 3.83
N THR A 86 17.19 3.87 4.67
CA THR A 86 16.24 3.32 5.65
C THR A 86 14.89 2.97 5.04
N CYS A 87 14.36 3.82 4.16
CA CYS A 87 13.04 3.66 3.56
C CYS A 87 13.08 3.05 2.16
N GLY A 88 14.27 2.82 1.59
CA GLY A 88 14.46 2.24 0.26
C GLY A 88 13.92 3.13 -0.86
N TYR A 89 14.13 4.45 -0.79
CA TYR A 89 13.69 5.35 -1.85
C TYR A 89 14.32 4.97 -3.19
N GLY A 90 13.52 4.95 -4.25
CA GLY A 90 13.95 4.44 -5.56
C GLY A 90 13.90 2.92 -5.72
N SER A 91 13.71 2.15 -4.64
CA SER A 91 13.53 0.70 -4.70
C SER A 91 12.07 0.30 -4.98
N VAL A 92 11.89 -0.81 -5.70
CA VAL A 92 10.55 -1.37 -5.98
C VAL A 92 9.82 -1.80 -4.70
N THR A 93 10.55 -2.16 -3.65
CA THR A 93 10.01 -2.65 -2.37
C THR A 93 10.01 -1.59 -1.27
N GLY A 94 10.62 -0.44 -1.50
CA GLY A 94 10.72 0.67 -0.55
C GLY A 94 9.56 1.68 -0.65
N ILE A 95 9.80 2.86 -0.09
CA ILE A 95 8.83 3.96 -0.10
C ILE A 95 8.52 4.41 -1.52
N GLY A 96 7.24 4.62 -1.83
CA GLY A 96 6.78 4.97 -3.19
C GLY A 96 6.86 3.83 -4.20
N GLY A 97 7.41 2.69 -3.83
CA GLY A 97 7.51 1.49 -4.68
C GLY A 97 6.19 0.74 -4.84
N ALA A 98 6.28 -0.51 -5.28
CA ALA A 98 5.11 -1.34 -5.63
C ALA A 98 4.16 -1.55 -4.44
N ASN A 99 2.92 -1.09 -4.58
CA ASN A 99 1.86 -1.14 -3.58
C ASN A 99 2.16 -0.38 -2.27
N CYS A 100 3.20 0.45 -2.23
CA CYS A 100 3.41 1.38 -1.15
C CYS A 100 2.31 2.46 -1.14
N ARG A 101 1.84 2.83 0.05
CA ARG A 101 0.88 3.92 0.27
C ARG A 101 1.50 5.07 1.06
N HIS A 102 2.74 4.88 1.50
CA HIS A 102 3.48 5.92 2.20
C HIS A 102 3.88 7.02 1.25
N SER A 103 4.01 8.18 1.83
CA SER A 103 4.49 9.40 1.23
C SER A 103 5.42 10.09 2.22
N PHE A 104 6.03 11.17 1.83
CA PHE A 104 6.87 11.99 2.69
C PHE A 104 6.59 13.47 2.44
N TRP A 105 6.97 14.32 3.39
CA TRP A 105 6.87 15.77 3.31
C TRP A 105 8.15 16.40 3.79
N PRO A 106 8.54 17.56 3.26
CA PRO A 106 9.63 18.35 3.83
C PRO A 106 9.40 18.57 5.33
N PHE A 107 10.45 18.46 6.12
CA PHE A 107 10.42 18.74 7.55
C PHE A 107 11.48 19.79 7.86
N ILE A 108 11.17 20.76 8.71
CA ILE A 108 12.10 21.82 9.15
C ILE A 108 12.22 21.69 10.66
N ASP A 109 13.38 21.20 11.09
CA ASP A 109 13.68 21.04 12.51
C ASP A 109 13.66 22.37 13.26
N GLY A 110 13.17 22.35 14.50
CA GLY A 110 13.01 23.54 15.32
C GLY A 110 11.86 24.48 14.90
N ILE A 111 11.21 24.25 13.77
CA ILE A 111 10.06 25.04 13.28
C ILE A 111 8.79 24.19 13.21
N MET A 112 8.89 22.97 12.67
CA MET A 112 7.76 22.07 12.51
C MET A 112 7.68 21.05 13.65
N GLU A 113 6.48 20.76 14.10
CA GLU A 113 6.22 19.63 14.99
C GLU A 113 5.99 18.37 14.17
N ARG A 114 6.42 17.21 14.69
CA ARG A 114 6.16 15.92 14.09
C ARG A 114 4.66 15.64 14.04
N THR A 115 4.18 15.11 12.91
CA THR A 115 2.78 14.72 12.73
C THR A 115 2.38 13.56 13.64
N TYR A 116 3.33 12.66 13.95
CA TYR A 116 3.10 11.47 14.77
C TYR A 116 3.98 11.47 16.01
N THR A 117 3.38 11.24 17.17
CA THR A 117 4.14 11.02 18.41
C THR A 117 4.69 9.59 18.45
N ASP A 118 5.67 9.35 19.32
CA ASP A 118 6.24 8.00 19.49
C ASP A 118 5.20 7.03 20.07
N GLU A 119 4.30 7.52 20.93
CA GLU A 119 3.19 6.73 21.49
C GLU A 119 2.18 6.32 20.39
N GLU A 120 1.86 7.23 19.46
CA GLU A 120 0.98 6.93 18.34
C GLU A 120 1.60 5.88 17.41
N LEU A 121 2.89 6.03 17.09
CA LEU A 121 3.61 5.06 16.27
C LEU A 121 3.71 3.70 16.96
N GLU A 122 3.95 3.68 18.26
CA GLU A 122 3.98 2.45 19.05
C GLU A 122 2.60 1.75 19.05
N ALA A 123 1.53 2.52 19.19
CA ALA A 123 0.16 1.98 19.11
C ALA A 123 -0.22 1.46 17.71
N MET A 124 0.47 1.91 16.64
CA MET A 124 0.25 1.41 15.27
C MET A 124 0.98 0.11 14.97
N LYS A 125 1.91 -0.33 15.81
CA LYS A 125 2.64 -1.57 15.59
C LYS A 125 1.72 -2.79 15.61
N PRO A 126 1.93 -3.79 14.74
CA PRO A 126 1.05 -4.97 14.65
C PRO A 126 0.88 -5.74 15.95
N GLU A 127 1.92 -5.80 16.79
CA GLU A 127 1.91 -6.46 18.10
C GLU A 127 1.03 -5.76 19.14
N ASN A 128 0.85 -4.44 19.02
CA ASN A 128 0.04 -3.63 19.91
C ASN A 128 -1.41 -3.45 19.43
N ARG A 129 -1.77 -4.08 18.31
CA ARG A 129 -3.09 -4.01 17.71
C ARG A 129 -3.90 -5.27 17.96
N PRO A 130 -5.22 -5.15 18.20
CA PRO A 130 -6.08 -6.32 18.32
C PRO A 130 -6.10 -7.08 16.98
N LYS A 131 -6.07 -8.42 17.07
CA LYS A 131 -6.24 -9.24 15.88
C LYS A 131 -7.69 -9.22 15.40
N ILE A 132 -7.86 -9.31 14.09
CA ILE A 132 -9.15 -9.40 13.42
C ILE A 132 -9.46 -10.87 13.22
N GLU A 133 -10.52 -11.37 13.83
CA GLU A 133 -10.97 -12.75 13.64
C GLU A 133 -12.05 -12.82 12.54
N PHE A 134 -11.88 -13.73 11.58
CA PHE A 134 -12.88 -14.02 10.56
C PHE A 134 -12.83 -15.48 10.14
N GLU A 135 -13.96 -16.20 10.24
CA GLU A 135 -14.08 -17.63 9.92
C GLU A 135 -13.01 -18.51 10.61
N GLY A 136 -12.69 -18.19 11.87
CA GLY A 136 -11.70 -18.94 12.67
C GLY A 136 -10.24 -18.68 12.31
N VAL A 137 -9.96 -17.63 11.52
CA VAL A 137 -8.61 -17.18 11.16
C VAL A 137 -8.37 -15.78 11.71
N GLU A 138 -7.24 -15.59 12.37
CA GLU A 138 -6.79 -14.29 12.85
C GLU A 138 -5.93 -13.56 11.82
N TYR A 139 -6.14 -12.26 11.70
CA TYR A 139 -5.41 -11.37 10.81
C TYR A 139 -4.91 -10.16 11.58
N ASP A 140 -3.69 -9.71 11.31
CA ASP A 140 -3.30 -8.33 11.60
C ASP A 140 -3.83 -7.36 10.53
N ASP A 141 -3.67 -6.05 10.75
CA ASP A 141 -4.17 -5.01 9.84
C ASP A 141 -3.60 -5.16 8.40
N TYR A 142 -2.32 -5.54 8.26
CA TYR A 142 -1.71 -5.78 6.94
C TYR A 142 -2.29 -7.03 6.28
N GLN A 143 -2.33 -8.15 7.00
CA GLN A 143 -2.89 -9.41 6.52
C GLN A 143 -4.35 -9.26 6.10
N ALA A 144 -5.14 -8.49 6.86
CA ALA A 144 -6.53 -8.19 6.51
C ALA A 144 -6.62 -7.43 5.18
N THR A 145 -5.77 -6.43 4.95
CA THR A 145 -5.75 -5.73 3.66
C THR A 145 -5.34 -6.64 2.50
N GLN A 146 -4.39 -7.57 2.72
CA GLN A 146 -4.00 -8.55 1.70
C GLN A 146 -5.11 -9.56 1.42
N LYS A 147 -5.84 -10.00 2.45
CA LYS A 147 -7.00 -10.90 2.31
C LYS A 147 -8.13 -10.23 1.51
N GLN A 148 -8.45 -8.98 1.82
CA GLN A 148 -9.42 -8.21 1.03
C GLN A 148 -9.01 -8.15 -0.45
N ARG A 149 -7.75 -7.85 -0.76
CA ARG A 149 -7.23 -7.84 -2.15
C ARG A 149 -7.25 -9.22 -2.81
N GLU A 150 -7.03 -10.30 -2.07
CA GLU A 150 -7.16 -11.68 -2.58
C GLU A 150 -8.59 -11.96 -3.05
N ILE A 151 -9.58 -11.56 -2.24
CA ILE A 151 -11.01 -11.70 -2.58
C ILE A 151 -11.34 -10.88 -3.83
N GLU A 152 -10.91 -9.63 -3.92
CA GLU A 152 -11.09 -8.76 -5.09
C GLU A 152 -10.48 -9.38 -6.38
N ARG A 153 -9.27 -9.93 -6.30
CA ARG A 153 -8.62 -10.63 -7.44
C ARG A 153 -9.41 -11.86 -7.86
N THR A 154 -9.91 -12.63 -6.89
CA THR A 154 -10.69 -13.84 -7.15
C THR A 154 -12.04 -13.49 -7.78
N TYR A 155 -12.68 -12.42 -7.32
CA TYR A 155 -13.91 -11.90 -7.93
C TYR A 155 -13.72 -11.55 -9.40
N ARG A 156 -12.68 -10.77 -9.76
CA ARG A 156 -12.37 -10.44 -11.15
C ARG A 156 -12.11 -11.69 -12.01
N ARG A 157 -11.41 -12.68 -11.44
CA ARG A 157 -11.17 -13.96 -12.12
C ARG A 157 -12.47 -14.71 -12.42
N LEU A 158 -13.40 -14.74 -11.47
CA LEU A 158 -14.71 -15.36 -11.67
C LEU A 158 -15.55 -14.60 -12.71
N THR A 159 -15.52 -13.28 -12.70
CA THR A 159 -16.20 -12.45 -13.72
C THR A 159 -15.67 -12.76 -15.13
N ARG A 160 -14.34 -12.83 -15.29
CA ARG A 160 -13.76 -13.18 -16.61
C ARG A 160 -14.13 -14.59 -17.05
N ARG A 161 -14.18 -15.56 -16.12
CA ARG A 161 -14.63 -16.94 -16.44
C ARG A 161 -16.09 -16.99 -16.85
N GLU A 162 -16.96 -16.29 -16.13
CA GLU A 162 -18.38 -16.17 -16.50
C GLU A 162 -18.54 -15.65 -17.93
N THR A 163 -17.86 -14.55 -18.28
CA THR A 163 -17.91 -13.99 -19.63
C THR A 163 -17.38 -14.98 -20.70
N ALA A 164 -16.27 -15.64 -20.42
CA ALA A 164 -15.67 -16.61 -21.34
C ALA A 164 -16.59 -17.84 -21.56
N TYR A 165 -17.15 -18.39 -20.49
CA TYR A 165 -18.07 -19.52 -20.57
C TYR A 165 -19.37 -19.16 -21.29
N SER A 166 -19.93 -17.98 -21.02
CA SER A 166 -21.11 -17.47 -21.70
C SER A 166 -20.86 -17.30 -23.20
N ALA A 167 -19.73 -16.73 -23.58
CA ALA A 167 -19.36 -16.56 -24.99
C ALA A 167 -19.11 -17.89 -25.70
N ALA A 168 -18.67 -18.93 -24.98
CA ALA A 168 -18.47 -20.29 -25.49
C ALA A 168 -19.75 -21.17 -25.47
N GLY A 169 -20.91 -20.63 -25.05
CA GLY A 169 -22.16 -21.39 -24.93
C GLY A 169 -22.16 -22.42 -23.78
N GLN A 170 -21.21 -22.35 -22.84
CA GLN A 170 -21.09 -23.27 -21.71
C GLN A 170 -21.94 -22.79 -20.53
N THR A 171 -23.26 -22.94 -20.65
CA THR A 171 -24.26 -22.38 -19.71
C THR A 171 -24.05 -22.82 -18.27
N ASP A 172 -23.82 -24.11 -18.01
CA ASP A 172 -23.66 -24.67 -16.68
C ASP A 172 -22.39 -24.13 -15.98
N ALA A 173 -21.30 -24.03 -16.74
CA ALA A 173 -20.04 -23.46 -16.25
C ALA A 173 -20.18 -21.96 -15.96
N ALA A 174 -20.88 -21.23 -16.82
CA ALA A 174 -21.20 -19.82 -16.60
C ALA A 174 -22.06 -19.62 -15.34
N GLN A 175 -23.12 -20.42 -15.18
CA GLN A 175 -23.98 -20.38 -13.99
C GLN A 175 -23.22 -20.70 -12.71
N SER A 176 -22.32 -21.70 -12.74
CA SER A 176 -21.45 -22.02 -11.61
C SER A 176 -20.53 -20.84 -11.23
N ALA A 177 -19.98 -20.15 -12.23
CA ALA A 177 -19.14 -18.96 -11.99
C ALA A 177 -19.96 -17.81 -11.36
N ILE A 178 -21.19 -17.58 -11.81
CA ILE A 178 -22.12 -16.58 -11.24
C ILE A 178 -22.41 -16.88 -9.77
N ILE A 179 -22.77 -18.14 -9.44
CA ILE A 179 -23.08 -18.52 -8.07
C ILE A 179 -21.87 -18.31 -7.15
N ARG A 180 -20.68 -18.74 -7.59
CA ARG A 180 -19.44 -18.56 -6.82
C ARG A 180 -19.11 -17.08 -6.62
N ARG A 181 -19.32 -16.26 -7.64
CA ARG A 181 -19.09 -14.82 -7.60
C ARG A 181 -20.03 -14.12 -6.61
N LYS A 182 -21.32 -14.49 -6.58
CA LYS A 182 -22.29 -13.96 -5.61
C LYS A 182 -21.90 -14.28 -4.18
N ARG A 183 -21.58 -15.55 -3.87
CA ARG A 183 -21.11 -15.97 -2.54
C ARG A 183 -19.81 -15.25 -2.15
N LEU A 184 -18.92 -15.01 -3.10
CA LEU A 184 -17.68 -14.31 -2.85
C LEU A 184 -17.92 -12.83 -2.53
N MET A 185 -18.95 -12.20 -3.13
CA MET A 185 -19.34 -10.82 -2.79
C MET A 185 -19.87 -10.72 -1.34
N GLU A 186 -20.74 -11.64 -0.93
CA GLU A 186 -21.23 -11.71 0.44
C GLU A 186 -20.06 -11.86 1.44
N LYS A 187 -19.12 -12.77 1.12
CA LYS A 187 -17.88 -12.93 1.91
C LYS A 187 -17.03 -11.68 1.96
N TYR A 188 -16.89 -10.97 0.84
CA TYR A 188 -16.14 -9.71 0.76
C TYR A 188 -16.71 -8.64 1.69
N GLU A 189 -18.03 -8.47 1.66
CA GLU A 189 -18.72 -7.48 2.49
C GLU A 189 -18.62 -7.85 3.97
N ALA A 190 -18.86 -9.12 4.32
CA ALA A 190 -18.75 -9.61 5.67
C ALA A 190 -17.32 -9.46 6.23
N PHE A 191 -16.32 -9.86 5.43
CA PHE A 191 -14.90 -9.70 5.79
C PHE A 191 -14.52 -8.24 5.98
N SER A 192 -14.88 -7.38 5.01
CA SER A 192 -14.56 -5.96 5.07
C SER A 192 -15.16 -5.29 6.31
N LYS A 193 -16.40 -5.67 6.67
CA LYS A 193 -17.07 -5.19 7.89
C LYS A 193 -16.35 -5.67 9.15
N ALA A 194 -16.03 -6.96 9.24
CA ALA A 194 -15.32 -7.52 10.39
C ALA A 194 -13.93 -6.90 10.58
N ALA A 195 -13.23 -6.62 9.48
CA ALA A 195 -11.92 -6.00 9.48
C ALA A 195 -11.93 -4.47 9.61
N GLY A 196 -13.09 -3.82 9.66
CA GLY A 196 -13.18 -2.35 9.65
C GLY A 196 -12.63 -1.72 8.37
N LEU A 197 -12.56 -2.48 7.26
CA LEU A 197 -12.02 -2.03 6.00
C LEU A 197 -13.13 -1.48 5.09
N ARG A 198 -12.83 -0.34 4.44
CA ARG A 198 -13.73 0.18 3.40
C ARG A 198 -13.81 -0.79 2.22
N THR A 199 -15.03 -1.04 1.74
CA THR A 199 -15.25 -1.77 0.48
C THR A 199 -14.79 -0.95 -0.72
N GLN A 200 -14.13 -1.60 -1.68
CA GLN A 200 -13.55 -0.96 -2.87
C GLN A 200 -14.06 -1.65 -4.14
N TYR A 201 -15.36 -1.49 -4.40
CA TYR A 201 -16.04 -2.15 -5.53
C TYR A 201 -15.44 -1.79 -6.89
N GLU A 202 -14.86 -0.59 -7.04
CA GLU A 202 -14.15 -0.17 -8.23
C GLU A 202 -12.95 -1.06 -8.58
N ARG A 203 -12.33 -1.70 -7.58
CA ARG A 203 -11.23 -2.67 -7.79
C ARG A 203 -11.71 -4.02 -8.32
N MET A 204 -13.00 -4.30 -8.22
CA MET A 204 -13.60 -5.54 -8.69
C MET A 204 -14.11 -5.44 -10.13
N ARG A 205 -14.19 -4.23 -10.68
CA ARG A 205 -14.63 -4.01 -12.06
C ARG A 205 -13.67 -4.65 -13.05
N VAL A 206 -14.23 -5.31 -14.05
CA VAL A 206 -13.52 -5.85 -15.21
C VAL A 206 -14.02 -5.11 -16.44
N THR A 207 -13.12 -4.45 -17.14
CA THR A 207 -13.43 -3.73 -18.37
C THR A 207 -13.05 -4.62 -19.55
N TYR A 208 -14.02 -4.98 -20.36
CA TYR A 208 -13.81 -5.62 -21.65
C TYR A 208 -13.93 -4.53 -22.71
N ARG A 209 -12.85 -4.24 -23.37
CA ARG A 209 -12.80 -3.46 -24.60
C ARG A 209 -11.94 -4.19 -25.60
#